data_77ea91983c1985ce11517117ee0ef561
#
_entry.id   77ea91983c1985ce11517117ee0ef561
#
_cell.length_a   1.000
_cell.length_b   1.000
_cell.length_c   1.000
_cell.angle_alpha   90.00
_cell.angle_beta   90.00
_cell.angle_gamma   90.00
#
_symmetry.space_group_name_H-M   'P 1'
#
loop_
_entity.id
_entity.type
_entity.pdbx_description
1 polymer ?
#
loop_
_entity_poly.entity_id
_entity_poly.type
_entity_poly.pdbx_seq_one_letter_code
_entity_poly.pdbx_strand_id
1 'polypeptide(L)'
;MRLDRFFSKGTLSAFDFFLIAGVVVSGLLYSILAGQFDALGFIASVTGLLCVVLAAKRSLSNYLFGIINVSLYAVISYRSQLYGDAALNALYYLPMNFIGWWNWLRHNGGKNSEGREDKALVKSARMGRRERLLLFTLSLFLVLLAGWLLDRFTSDPQPYKDAFTTILSVIAMLLMVKAYMEQWILWIAVNAVSVAMWVVVWLNGGEHSALMIIMWLFYLVNSVNGFIVWKRNS
;
A
#
# COMPACT_ATOMS: atom_id res chain seq x y z
N MET A 1 -22.10 -5.77 -19.71
CA MET A 1 -20.78 -5.29 -19.23
C MET A 1 -19.82 -6.46 -19.36
N ARG A 2 -18.85 -6.43 -20.29
CA ARG A 2 -17.98 -7.59 -20.61
C ARG A 2 -16.91 -7.73 -19.53
N LEU A 3 -16.86 -8.88 -18.89
CA LEU A 3 -15.89 -9.23 -17.83
C LEU A 3 -14.42 -9.26 -18.32
N ASP A 4 -14.20 -9.38 -19.60
CA ASP A 4 -12.90 -9.33 -20.27
C ASP A 4 -12.16 -7.99 -20.17
N ARG A 5 -12.86 -6.89 -19.81
CA ARG A 5 -12.25 -5.59 -19.49
C ARG A 5 -11.61 -5.52 -18.08
N PHE A 6 -12.02 -6.40 -17.17
CA PHE A 6 -11.47 -6.45 -15.82
C PHE A 6 -10.06 -7.05 -15.77
N PHE A 7 -9.79 -8.00 -16.66
CA PHE A 7 -8.48 -8.65 -16.78
C PHE A 7 -7.79 -8.19 -18.06
N SER A 8 -7.42 -6.92 -18.12
CA SER A 8 -6.53 -6.41 -19.17
C SER A 8 -5.27 -7.29 -19.18
N LYS A 9 -4.87 -7.80 -20.35
CA LYS A 9 -3.68 -8.65 -20.60
C LYS A 9 -2.35 -7.93 -20.38
N GLY A 10 -2.14 -7.34 -19.21
CA GLY A 10 -0.80 -7.08 -18.70
C GLY A 10 -0.28 -8.41 -18.17
N THR A 11 0.58 -9.07 -18.91
CA THR A 11 1.19 -10.33 -18.48
C THR A 11 1.89 -10.09 -17.15
N LEU A 12 1.40 -10.77 -16.11
CA LEU A 12 2.10 -10.82 -14.83
C LEU A 12 3.51 -11.36 -15.07
N SER A 13 4.52 -10.69 -14.55
CA SER A 13 5.90 -11.17 -14.63
C SER A 13 6.13 -12.35 -13.67
N ALA A 14 7.20 -13.10 -13.87
CA ALA A 14 7.59 -14.14 -12.92
C ALA A 14 7.75 -13.59 -11.49
N PHE A 15 8.21 -12.34 -11.36
CA PHE A 15 8.32 -11.66 -10.06
C PHE A 15 6.94 -11.39 -9.43
N ASP A 16 5.93 -10.99 -10.21
CA ASP A 16 4.57 -10.79 -9.71
C ASP A 16 3.97 -12.11 -9.21
N PHE A 17 4.18 -13.20 -9.96
CA PHE A 17 3.77 -14.55 -9.52
C PHE A 17 4.50 -14.99 -8.25
N PHE A 18 5.80 -14.72 -8.14
CA PHE A 18 6.56 -14.99 -6.92
C PHE A 18 5.98 -14.26 -5.71
N LEU A 19 5.63 -12.97 -5.84
CA LEU A 19 5.02 -12.20 -4.75
C LEU A 19 3.66 -12.77 -4.35
N ILE A 20 2.77 -13.02 -5.33
CA ILE A 20 1.41 -13.53 -5.07
C ILE A 20 1.47 -14.93 -4.46
N ALA A 21 2.23 -15.84 -5.07
CA ALA A 21 2.41 -17.17 -4.53
C ALA A 21 3.06 -17.15 -3.14
N GLY A 22 4.04 -16.26 -2.94
CA GLY A 22 4.72 -16.09 -1.67
C GLY A 22 3.77 -15.74 -0.52
N VAL A 23 2.90 -14.72 -0.69
CA VAL A 23 1.96 -14.35 0.37
C VAL A 23 0.92 -15.45 0.64
N VAL A 24 0.43 -16.12 -0.41
CA VAL A 24 -0.53 -17.22 -0.26
C VAL A 24 0.11 -18.41 0.47
N VAL A 25 1.27 -18.86 0.00
CA VAL A 25 1.98 -20.01 0.60
C VAL A 25 2.40 -19.70 2.02
N SER A 26 2.97 -18.52 2.28
CA SER A 26 3.37 -18.13 3.65
C SER A 26 2.19 -18.04 4.60
N GLY A 27 1.04 -17.51 4.14
CA GLY A 27 -0.17 -17.43 4.95
C GLY A 27 -0.78 -18.81 5.25
N LEU A 28 -0.78 -19.73 4.29
CA LEU A 28 -1.23 -21.10 4.49
C LEU A 28 -0.29 -21.88 5.42
N LEU A 29 1.03 -21.75 5.22
CA LEU A 29 2.02 -22.38 6.11
C LEU A 29 1.88 -21.86 7.55
N TYR A 30 1.72 -20.55 7.72
CA TYR A 30 1.46 -19.99 9.06
C TYR A 30 0.19 -20.61 9.67
N SER A 31 -0.91 -20.71 8.92
CA SER A 31 -2.16 -21.30 9.42
C SER A 31 -2.01 -22.75 9.87
N ILE A 32 -1.25 -23.54 9.11
CA ILE A 32 -0.95 -24.94 9.45
C ILE A 32 -0.11 -25.02 10.74
N LEU A 33 0.95 -24.20 10.83
CA LEU A 33 1.85 -24.19 12.00
C LEU A 33 1.17 -23.66 13.26
N ALA A 34 0.30 -22.68 13.13
CA ALA A 34 -0.47 -22.10 14.23
C ALA A 34 -1.65 -22.98 14.67
N GLY A 35 -2.01 -24.00 13.90
CA GLY A 35 -3.17 -24.85 14.17
C GLY A 35 -4.53 -24.14 14.06
N GLN A 36 -4.56 -22.93 13.50
CA GLN A 36 -5.77 -22.13 13.30
C GLN A 36 -5.67 -21.28 12.03
N PHE A 37 -6.81 -21.09 11.36
CA PHE A 37 -6.88 -20.28 10.16
C PHE A 37 -7.42 -18.88 10.44
N ASP A 38 -6.55 -17.88 10.32
CA ASP A 38 -6.93 -16.46 10.37
C ASP A 38 -7.46 -16.00 9.01
N ALA A 39 -8.77 -16.20 8.78
CA ALA A 39 -9.40 -15.84 7.52
C ALA A 39 -9.33 -14.33 7.22
N LEU A 40 -9.51 -13.48 8.22
CA LEU A 40 -9.53 -12.02 8.07
C LEU A 40 -8.16 -11.48 7.67
N GLY A 41 -7.11 -11.86 8.41
CA GLY A 41 -5.74 -11.49 8.09
C GLY A 41 -5.27 -12.08 6.76
N PHE A 42 -5.66 -13.33 6.44
CA PHE A 42 -5.30 -13.97 5.18
C PHE A 42 -5.93 -13.25 3.97
N ILE A 43 -7.24 -12.95 4.02
CA ILE A 43 -7.92 -12.23 2.95
C ILE A 43 -7.35 -10.81 2.80
N ALA A 44 -7.08 -10.11 3.91
CA ALA A 44 -6.45 -8.80 3.87
C ALA A 44 -5.07 -8.84 3.20
N SER A 45 -4.22 -9.81 3.55
CA SER A 45 -2.87 -9.95 3.00
C SER A 45 -2.88 -10.25 1.51
N VAL A 46 -3.72 -11.20 1.06
CA VAL A 46 -3.81 -11.59 -0.35
C VAL A 46 -4.41 -10.46 -1.19
N THR A 47 -5.51 -9.86 -0.74
CA THR A 47 -6.17 -8.77 -1.49
C THR A 47 -5.30 -7.53 -1.55
N GLY A 48 -4.56 -7.24 -0.50
CA GLY A 48 -3.60 -6.15 -0.46
C GLY A 48 -2.47 -6.34 -1.47
N LEU A 49 -1.86 -7.52 -1.50
CA LEU A 49 -0.79 -7.78 -2.47
C LEU A 49 -1.32 -7.77 -3.91
N LEU A 50 -2.49 -8.34 -4.17
CA LEU A 50 -3.14 -8.26 -5.49
C LEU A 50 -3.39 -6.81 -5.90
N CYS A 51 -3.85 -5.96 -4.96
CA CYS A 51 -4.04 -4.54 -5.22
C CYS A 51 -2.76 -3.88 -5.72
N VAL A 52 -1.64 -3.99 -4.98
CA VAL A 52 -0.39 -3.28 -5.34
C VAL A 52 0.28 -3.84 -6.60
N VAL A 53 0.19 -5.16 -6.84
CA VAL A 53 0.68 -5.79 -8.07
C VAL A 53 -0.15 -5.32 -9.28
N LEU A 54 -1.47 -5.35 -9.18
CA LEU A 54 -2.37 -4.90 -10.26
C LEU A 54 -2.29 -3.38 -10.48
N ALA A 55 -2.05 -2.57 -9.44
CA ALA A 55 -1.79 -1.15 -9.57
C ALA A 55 -0.52 -0.87 -10.38
N ALA A 56 0.56 -1.62 -10.15
CA ALA A 56 1.78 -1.53 -10.95
C ALA A 56 1.54 -1.85 -12.44
N LYS A 57 0.56 -2.72 -12.73
CA LYS A 57 0.12 -3.07 -14.09
C LYS A 57 -0.98 -2.15 -14.64
N ARG A 58 -1.37 -1.10 -13.91
CA ARG A 58 -2.47 -0.18 -14.29
C ARG A 58 -3.79 -0.88 -14.60
N SER A 59 -4.05 -2.01 -13.95
CA SER A 59 -5.29 -2.79 -14.10
C SER A 59 -6.40 -2.18 -13.24
N LEU A 60 -7.59 -1.99 -13.81
CA LEU A 60 -8.77 -1.49 -13.09
C LEU A 60 -9.14 -2.37 -11.89
N SER A 61 -8.84 -3.67 -11.96
CA SER A 61 -9.09 -4.64 -10.90
C SER A 61 -8.35 -4.32 -9.58
N ASN A 62 -7.28 -3.47 -9.63
CA ASN A 62 -6.59 -3.06 -8.41
C ASN A 62 -7.54 -2.41 -7.41
N TYR A 63 -8.47 -1.58 -7.88
CA TYR A 63 -9.43 -0.88 -7.03
C TYR A 63 -10.40 -1.82 -6.32
N LEU A 64 -10.83 -2.91 -6.97
CA LEU A 64 -11.67 -3.92 -6.34
C LEU A 64 -10.94 -4.58 -5.16
N PHE A 65 -9.72 -5.07 -5.41
CA PHE A 65 -8.90 -5.66 -4.36
C PHE A 65 -8.47 -4.62 -3.31
N GLY A 66 -8.23 -3.39 -3.74
CA GLY A 66 -7.93 -2.26 -2.86
C GLY A 66 -9.07 -1.97 -1.89
N ILE A 67 -10.31 -1.89 -2.35
CA ILE A 67 -11.50 -1.66 -1.49
C ILE A 67 -11.60 -2.76 -0.43
N ILE A 68 -11.46 -4.04 -0.83
CA ILE A 68 -11.50 -5.16 0.11
C ILE A 68 -10.37 -5.05 1.14
N ASN A 69 -9.13 -4.87 0.66
CA ASN A 69 -7.96 -4.78 1.53
C ASN A 69 -8.07 -3.63 2.53
N VAL A 70 -8.30 -2.38 2.07
CA VAL A 70 -8.31 -1.22 2.98
C VAL A 70 -9.45 -1.28 3.99
N SER A 71 -10.59 -1.88 3.64
CA SER A 71 -11.70 -2.09 4.56
C SER A 71 -11.34 -3.08 5.67
N LEU A 72 -10.76 -4.23 5.30
CA LEU A 72 -10.33 -5.23 6.26
C LEU A 72 -9.16 -4.73 7.12
N TYR A 73 -8.17 -4.09 6.48
CA TYR A 73 -7.01 -3.56 7.18
C TYR A 73 -7.39 -2.44 8.16
N ALA A 74 -8.37 -1.57 7.83
CA ALA A 74 -8.89 -0.56 8.75
C ALA A 74 -9.48 -1.21 10.02
N VAL A 75 -10.24 -2.32 9.88
CA VAL A 75 -10.80 -3.06 11.02
C VAL A 75 -9.69 -3.71 11.85
N ILE A 76 -8.70 -4.35 11.20
CA ILE A 76 -7.57 -5.00 11.88
C ILE A 76 -6.76 -3.95 12.66
N SER A 77 -6.40 -2.84 12.02
CA SER A 77 -5.63 -1.76 12.65
C SER A 77 -6.38 -1.13 13.83
N TYR A 78 -7.69 -0.89 13.68
CA TYR A 78 -8.53 -0.37 14.77
C TYR A 78 -8.55 -1.31 15.98
N ARG A 79 -8.72 -2.61 15.76
CA ARG A 79 -8.67 -3.63 16.84
C ARG A 79 -7.29 -3.72 17.50
N SER A 80 -6.23 -3.46 16.74
CA SER A 80 -4.85 -3.41 17.22
C SER A 80 -4.46 -2.06 17.83
N GLN A 81 -5.43 -1.13 17.97
CA GLN A 81 -5.25 0.22 18.50
C GLN A 81 -4.27 1.10 17.68
N LEU A 82 -4.02 0.75 16.42
CA LEU A 82 -3.26 1.55 15.46
C LEU A 82 -4.22 2.53 14.77
N TYR A 83 -4.58 3.59 15.49
CA TYR A 83 -5.67 4.49 15.08
C TYR A 83 -5.34 5.35 13.87
N GLY A 84 -4.07 5.74 13.68
CA GLY A 84 -3.62 6.46 12.51
C GLY A 84 -3.75 5.61 11.25
N ASP A 85 -3.28 4.36 11.28
CA ASP A 85 -3.43 3.39 10.19
C ASP A 85 -4.92 3.10 9.91
N ALA A 86 -5.74 2.94 10.94
CA ALA A 86 -7.17 2.71 10.79
C ALA A 86 -7.85 3.90 10.10
N ALA A 87 -7.57 5.12 10.54
CA ALA A 87 -8.11 6.35 9.95
C ALA A 87 -7.62 6.55 8.51
N LEU A 88 -6.34 6.32 8.23
CA LEU A 88 -5.76 6.40 6.89
C LEU A 88 -6.50 5.48 5.91
N ASN A 89 -6.73 4.24 6.30
CA ASN A 89 -7.40 3.25 5.44
C ASN A 89 -8.89 3.55 5.27
N ALA A 90 -9.61 3.86 6.36
CA ALA A 90 -11.05 4.09 6.31
C ALA A 90 -11.41 5.45 5.69
N LEU A 91 -10.69 6.53 6.02
CA LEU A 91 -11.07 7.90 5.66
C LEU A 91 -10.34 8.43 4.43
N TYR A 92 -9.20 7.87 4.07
CA TYR A 92 -8.40 8.32 2.93
C TYR A 92 -8.35 7.28 1.81
N TYR A 93 -7.80 6.09 2.06
CA TYR A 93 -7.64 5.11 1.00
C TYR A 93 -8.95 4.52 0.49
N LEU A 94 -9.92 4.26 1.36
CA LEU A 94 -11.20 3.70 0.95
C LEU A 94 -11.95 4.66 0.00
N PRO A 95 -12.17 5.95 0.31
CA PRO A 95 -12.74 6.90 -0.63
C PRO A 95 -11.90 7.07 -1.91
N MET A 96 -10.57 7.10 -1.80
CA MET A 96 -9.69 7.25 -2.95
C MET A 96 -9.74 6.05 -3.92
N ASN A 97 -9.97 4.83 -3.42
CA ASN A 97 -10.22 3.67 -4.28
C ASN A 97 -11.51 3.81 -5.09
N PHE A 98 -12.60 4.32 -4.51
CA PHE A 98 -13.84 4.60 -5.25
C PHE A 98 -13.66 5.71 -6.28
N ILE A 99 -13.00 6.81 -5.91
CA ILE A 99 -12.71 7.93 -6.81
C ILE A 99 -11.83 7.47 -7.97
N GLY A 100 -10.77 6.70 -7.69
CA GLY A 100 -9.86 6.16 -8.69
C GLY A 100 -10.57 5.20 -9.65
N TRP A 101 -11.39 4.30 -9.12
CA TRP A 101 -12.22 3.41 -9.94
C TRP A 101 -13.13 4.18 -10.89
N TRP A 102 -13.87 5.17 -10.37
CA TRP A 102 -14.75 6.02 -11.16
C TRP A 102 -14.01 6.79 -12.27
N ASN A 103 -12.87 7.39 -11.94
CA ASN A 103 -12.05 8.12 -12.89
C ASN A 103 -11.53 7.22 -14.02
N TRP A 104 -11.05 6.04 -13.68
CA TRP A 104 -10.55 5.08 -14.67
C TRP A 104 -11.65 4.52 -15.56
N LEU A 105 -12.85 4.28 -15.04
CA LEU A 105 -14.00 3.90 -15.85
C LEU A 105 -14.38 4.96 -16.88
N ARG A 106 -14.31 6.24 -16.51
CA ARG A 106 -14.61 7.36 -17.42
C ARG A 106 -13.54 7.53 -18.51
N HIS A 107 -12.27 7.43 -18.17
CA HIS A 107 -11.18 7.62 -19.13
C HIS A 107 -11.00 6.42 -20.08
N ASN A 108 -11.29 5.21 -19.67
CA ASN A 108 -11.28 4.03 -20.54
C ASN A 108 -12.50 3.95 -21.50
N GLY A 109 -13.45 4.86 -21.40
CA GLY A 109 -14.57 5.00 -22.34
C GLY A 109 -14.27 5.79 -23.61
N GLY A 110 -13.17 6.54 -23.63
CA GLY A 110 -12.71 7.30 -24.79
C GLY A 110 -11.86 6.44 -25.73
N LYS A 111 -12.44 5.96 -26.83
CA LYS A 111 -11.67 5.44 -27.98
C LYS A 111 -10.87 6.60 -28.55
N ASN A 112 -9.56 6.58 -28.42
CA ASN A 112 -8.72 7.32 -29.34
C ASN A 112 -8.82 6.63 -30.70
N SER A 113 -9.14 7.41 -31.72
CA SER A 113 -9.45 7.00 -33.11
C SER A 113 -8.24 6.42 -33.87
N GLU A 114 -7.15 6.10 -33.21
CA GLU A 114 -5.95 5.53 -33.81
C GLU A 114 -5.44 4.37 -32.96
N GLY A 115 -6.04 3.25 -32.97
CA GLY A 115 -5.65 1.92 -32.49
C GLY A 115 -4.21 1.62 -32.00
N ARG A 116 -3.46 2.62 -31.50
CA ARG A 116 -2.17 2.52 -30.85
C ARG A 116 -2.33 2.77 -29.36
N GLU A 117 -2.20 1.70 -28.57
CA GLU A 117 -1.82 1.80 -27.16
C GLU A 117 -0.42 2.41 -27.09
N ASP A 118 -0.33 3.74 -27.11
CA ASP A 118 0.87 4.40 -26.64
C ASP A 118 0.96 4.12 -25.14
N LYS A 119 1.76 3.10 -24.80
CA LYS A 119 2.34 2.92 -23.47
C LYS A 119 3.29 4.09 -23.24
N ALA A 120 2.74 5.29 -23.02
CA ALA A 120 3.51 6.40 -22.53
C ALA A 120 3.98 6.02 -21.12
N LEU A 121 5.16 5.44 -21.06
CA LEU A 121 5.89 5.26 -19.81
C LEU A 121 5.97 6.62 -19.15
N VAL A 122 5.30 6.77 -18.02
CA VAL A 122 5.33 8.01 -17.25
C VAL A 122 6.79 8.28 -16.90
N LYS A 123 7.35 9.35 -17.48
CA LYS A 123 8.71 9.78 -17.15
C LYS A 123 8.75 10.11 -15.68
N SER A 124 9.64 9.46 -14.94
CA SER A 124 9.83 9.76 -13.53
C SER A 124 10.50 11.13 -13.40
N ALA A 125 9.90 11.97 -12.53
CA ALA A 125 10.49 13.24 -12.13
C ALA A 125 11.36 13.04 -10.87
N ARG A 126 12.33 13.93 -10.69
CA ARG A 126 13.14 14.02 -9.46
C ARG A 126 12.93 15.38 -8.80
N MET A 127 12.76 15.38 -7.50
CA MET A 127 12.65 16.61 -6.71
C MET A 127 14.00 17.32 -6.63
N GLY A 128 13.97 18.67 -6.63
CA GLY A 128 15.12 19.50 -6.33
C GLY A 128 15.59 19.34 -4.87
N ARG A 129 16.84 19.73 -4.58
CA ARG A 129 17.39 19.64 -3.21
C ARG A 129 16.56 20.44 -2.18
N ARG A 130 16.13 21.64 -2.54
CA ARG A 130 15.28 22.50 -1.68
C ARG A 130 13.93 21.86 -1.40
N GLU A 131 13.29 21.32 -2.43
CA GLU A 131 11.99 20.64 -2.29
C GLU A 131 12.09 19.41 -1.40
N ARG A 132 13.16 18.59 -1.54
CA ARG A 132 13.40 17.44 -0.65
C ARG A 132 13.59 17.87 0.79
N LEU A 133 14.37 18.96 1.05
CA LEU A 133 14.58 19.47 2.40
C LEU A 133 13.28 19.97 3.02
N LEU A 134 12.50 20.74 2.27
CA LEU A 134 11.18 21.22 2.73
C LEU A 134 10.23 20.05 3.01
N LEU A 135 10.18 19.07 2.11
CA LEU A 135 9.37 17.87 2.32
C LEU A 135 9.78 17.11 3.57
N PHE A 136 11.08 16.90 3.78
CA PHE A 136 11.60 16.22 4.96
C PHE A 136 11.25 16.97 6.25
N THR A 137 11.49 18.31 6.29
CA THR A 137 11.20 19.13 7.48
C THR A 137 9.70 19.15 7.79
N LEU A 138 8.86 19.31 6.75
CA LEU A 138 7.40 19.31 6.92
C LEU A 138 6.91 17.92 7.38
N SER A 139 7.42 16.85 6.77
CA SER A 139 7.07 15.48 7.17
C SER A 139 7.44 15.20 8.62
N LEU A 140 8.65 15.59 9.04
CA LEU A 140 9.10 15.41 10.42
C LEU A 140 8.20 16.18 11.39
N PHE A 141 7.89 17.43 11.09
CA PHE A 141 6.98 18.24 11.92
C PHE A 141 5.59 17.59 12.05
N LEU A 142 5.01 17.15 10.91
CA LEU A 142 3.68 16.52 10.90
C LEU A 142 3.67 15.18 11.64
N VAL A 143 4.73 14.38 11.52
CA VAL A 143 4.86 13.11 12.24
C VAL A 143 4.94 13.35 13.75
N LEU A 144 5.75 14.30 14.19
CA LEU A 144 5.88 14.63 15.62
C LEU A 144 4.56 15.18 16.18
N LEU A 145 3.89 16.05 15.45
CA LEU A 145 2.59 16.61 15.84
C LEU A 145 1.52 15.53 15.92
N ALA A 146 1.38 14.70 14.87
CA ALA A 146 0.39 13.62 14.83
C ALA A 146 0.71 12.56 15.89
N GLY A 147 1.98 12.20 16.08
CA GLY A 147 2.40 11.26 17.13
C GLY A 147 2.06 11.77 18.52
N TRP A 148 2.31 13.05 18.80
CA TRP A 148 1.91 13.68 20.07
C TRP A 148 0.39 13.68 20.27
N LEU A 149 -0.40 13.96 19.21
CA LEU A 149 -1.86 13.90 19.28
C LEU A 149 -2.35 12.48 19.56
N LEU A 150 -1.82 11.48 18.88
CA LEU A 150 -2.18 10.08 19.12
C LEU A 150 -1.82 9.65 20.54
N ASP A 151 -0.61 9.98 21.03
CA ASP A 151 -0.14 9.66 22.38
C ASP A 151 -1.03 10.33 23.46
N ARG A 152 -1.46 11.58 23.21
CA ARG A 152 -2.22 12.35 24.21
C ARG A 152 -3.71 12.01 24.26
N PHE A 153 -4.31 11.65 23.10
CA PHE A 153 -5.77 11.55 22.96
C PHE A 153 -6.28 10.15 22.62
N THR A 154 -5.38 9.16 22.48
CA THR A 154 -5.77 7.78 22.16
C THR A 154 -5.03 6.80 23.06
N SER A 155 -5.43 5.52 22.97
CA SER A 155 -4.76 4.39 23.61
C SER A 155 -3.80 3.66 22.65
N ASP A 156 -3.29 4.35 21.62
CA ASP A 156 -2.36 3.77 20.67
C ASP A 156 -1.06 3.34 21.39
N PRO A 157 -0.64 2.06 21.30
CA PRO A 157 0.58 1.58 21.94
C PRO A 157 1.86 2.03 21.22
N GLN A 158 1.76 2.58 20.00
CA GLN A 158 2.89 2.96 19.15
C GLN A 158 2.66 4.28 18.41
N PRO A 159 2.23 5.36 19.09
CA PRO A 159 1.65 6.56 18.48
C PRO A 159 2.57 7.24 17.45
N TYR A 160 3.88 7.32 17.72
CA TYR A 160 4.84 7.94 16.80
C TYR A 160 5.14 7.08 15.57
N LYS A 161 5.09 5.74 15.69
CA LYS A 161 5.26 4.85 14.53
C LYS A 161 4.02 4.88 13.64
N ASP A 162 2.82 4.86 14.25
CA ASP A 162 1.56 4.97 13.52
C ASP A 162 1.45 6.33 12.81
N ALA A 163 1.78 7.44 13.50
CA ALA A 163 1.87 8.75 12.87
C ALA A 163 2.89 8.80 11.71
N PHE A 164 4.03 8.13 11.86
CA PHE A 164 5.06 8.06 10.83
C PHE A 164 4.52 7.36 9.57
N THR A 165 3.95 6.17 9.71
CA THR A 165 3.40 5.42 8.58
C THR A 165 2.25 6.18 7.93
N THR A 166 1.33 6.74 8.69
CA THR A 166 0.20 7.52 8.21
C THR A 166 0.63 8.74 7.40
N ILE A 167 1.44 9.60 7.97
CA ILE A 167 1.86 10.86 7.32
C ILE A 167 2.70 10.59 6.08
N LEU A 168 3.68 9.68 6.17
CA LEU A 168 4.52 9.36 5.03
C LEU A 168 3.75 8.67 3.90
N SER A 169 2.74 7.87 4.21
CA SER A 169 1.88 7.23 3.21
C SER A 169 1.07 8.24 2.41
N VAL A 170 0.49 9.26 3.08
CA VAL A 170 -0.20 10.35 2.41
C VAL A 170 0.75 11.10 1.47
N ILE A 171 1.94 11.43 1.95
CA ILE A 171 2.95 12.14 1.16
C ILE A 171 3.44 11.27 -0.01
N ALA A 172 3.73 9.98 0.23
CA ALA A 172 4.16 9.05 -0.81
C ALA A 172 3.11 8.92 -1.92
N MET A 173 1.82 8.87 -1.57
CA MET A 173 0.73 8.85 -2.54
C MET A 173 0.68 10.14 -3.38
N LEU A 174 0.86 11.31 -2.77
CA LEU A 174 0.93 12.57 -3.50
C LEU A 174 2.12 12.62 -4.47
N LEU A 175 3.28 12.11 -4.05
CA LEU A 175 4.45 11.99 -4.93
C LEU A 175 4.23 10.98 -6.05
N MET A 176 3.51 9.89 -5.78
CA MET A 176 3.15 8.89 -6.78
C MET A 176 2.28 9.50 -7.89
N VAL A 177 1.27 10.27 -7.54
CA VAL A 177 0.41 10.96 -8.50
C VAL A 177 1.21 11.91 -9.40
N LYS A 178 2.24 12.56 -8.86
CA LYS A 178 3.15 13.45 -9.59
C LYS A 178 4.31 12.73 -10.27
N ALA A 179 4.36 11.41 -10.21
CA ALA A 179 5.42 10.55 -10.75
C ALA A 179 6.85 10.89 -10.26
N TYR A 180 6.99 11.38 -9.03
CA TYR A 180 8.30 11.60 -8.41
C TYR A 180 8.93 10.28 -7.95
N MET A 181 10.23 10.10 -8.22
CA MET A 181 10.98 8.91 -7.82
C MET A 181 11.05 8.76 -6.29
N GLU A 182 11.10 9.86 -5.58
CA GLU A 182 11.20 9.92 -4.12
C GLU A 182 10.06 9.19 -3.39
N GLN A 183 8.91 8.97 -4.02
CA GLN A 183 7.84 8.15 -3.48
C GLN A 183 8.33 6.77 -3.00
N TRP A 184 9.24 6.14 -3.77
CA TRP A 184 9.70 4.79 -3.45
C TRP A 184 10.54 4.75 -2.18
N ILE A 185 11.31 5.81 -1.89
CA ILE A 185 12.04 5.93 -0.63
C ILE A 185 11.08 5.99 0.55
N LEU A 186 9.98 6.77 0.39
CA LEU A 186 8.95 6.86 1.42
C LEU A 186 8.22 5.53 1.59
N TRP A 187 7.85 4.84 0.51
CA TRP A 187 7.22 3.53 0.59
C TRP A 187 8.11 2.48 1.26
N ILE A 188 9.41 2.47 0.98
CA ILE A 188 10.37 1.58 1.67
C ILE A 188 10.38 1.88 3.17
N ALA A 189 10.44 3.17 3.56
CA ALA A 189 10.46 3.58 4.95
C ALA A 189 9.14 3.21 5.66
N VAL A 190 7.99 3.50 5.06
CA VAL A 190 6.65 3.13 5.55
C VAL A 190 6.58 1.62 5.76
N ASN A 191 6.89 0.83 4.73
CA ASN A 191 6.77 -0.62 4.81
C ASN A 191 7.70 -1.22 5.88
N ALA A 192 8.93 -0.70 6.03
CA ALA A 192 9.85 -1.18 7.06
C ALA A 192 9.34 -0.87 8.48
N VAL A 193 8.80 0.34 8.71
CA VAL A 193 8.22 0.71 10.01
C VAL A 193 6.94 -0.07 10.27
N SER A 194 6.08 -0.30 9.26
CA SER A 194 4.87 -1.12 9.39
C SER A 194 5.21 -2.57 9.78
N VAL A 195 6.25 -3.17 9.20
CA VAL A 195 6.74 -4.48 9.66
C VAL A 195 7.10 -4.43 11.14
N ALA A 196 7.87 -3.42 11.58
CA ALA A 196 8.26 -3.27 12.98
C ALA A 196 7.04 -3.07 13.92
N MET A 197 6.04 -2.30 13.49
CA MET A 197 4.80 -2.10 14.25
C MET A 197 4.05 -3.41 14.43
N TRP A 198 3.86 -4.17 13.36
CA TRP A 198 3.14 -5.44 13.42
C TRP A 198 3.91 -6.53 14.17
N VAL A 199 5.26 -6.48 14.19
CA VAL A 199 6.06 -7.34 15.08
C VAL A 199 5.78 -7.02 16.55
N VAL A 200 5.68 -5.73 16.94
CA VAL A 200 5.32 -5.34 18.30
C VAL A 200 3.90 -5.82 18.65
N VAL A 201 2.93 -5.66 17.74
CA VAL A 201 1.56 -6.19 17.93
C VAL A 201 1.59 -7.71 18.14
N TRP A 202 2.38 -8.44 17.36
CA TRP A 202 2.54 -9.88 17.46
C TRP A 202 3.14 -10.33 18.80
N LEU A 203 4.20 -9.65 19.25
CA LEU A 203 4.85 -9.94 20.54
C LEU A 203 3.93 -9.70 21.73
N ASN A 204 2.94 -8.82 21.59
CA ASN A 204 1.91 -8.56 22.60
C ASN A 204 0.65 -9.43 22.43
N GLY A 205 0.70 -10.47 21.60
CA GLY A 205 -0.42 -11.40 21.39
C GLY A 205 -1.58 -10.87 20.56
N GLY A 206 -1.34 -9.81 19.77
CA GLY A 206 -2.36 -9.20 18.90
C GLY A 206 -2.83 -10.15 17.79
N GLU A 207 -4.13 -10.17 17.54
CA GLU A 207 -4.73 -10.98 16.48
C GLU A 207 -4.27 -10.51 15.09
N HIS A 208 -4.30 -11.41 14.10
CA HIS A 208 -3.97 -11.16 12.69
C HIS A 208 -2.52 -10.70 12.42
N SER A 209 -1.73 -10.41 13.43
CA SER A 209 -0.44 -9.73 13.35
C SER A 209 0.60 -10.46 12.48
N ALA A 210 0.68 -11.79 12.56
CA ALA A 210 1.62 -12.57 11.76
C ALA A 210 1.35 -12.45 10.25
N LEU A 211 0.08 -12.47 9.84
CA LEU A 211 -0.30 -12.28 8.45
C LEU A 211 -0.07 -10.85 7.96
N MET A 212 -0.24 -9.86 8.84
CA MET A 212 0.11 -8.47 8.54
C MET A 212 1.63 -8.31 8.37
N ILE A 213 2.46 -8.94 9.21
CA ILE A 213 3.92 -8.95 9.02
C ILE A 213 4.27 -9.52 7.64
N ILE A 214 3.69 -10.67 7.27
CA ILE A 214 3.92 -11.29 5.96
C ILE A 214 3.53 -10.32 4.83
N MET A 215 2.36 -9.71 4.89
CA MET A 215 1.89 -8.74 3.90
C MET A 215 2.87 -7.56 3.74
N TRP A 216 3.28 -6.94 4.84
CA TRP A 216 4.18 -5.79 4.80
C TRP A 216 5.59 -6.14 4.35
N LEU A 217 6.08 -7.36 4.62
CA LEU A 217 7.35 -7.84 4.06
C LEU A 217 7.29 -7.94 2.53
N PHE A 218 6.21 -8.48 1.97
CA PHE A 218 6.03 -8.52 0.52
C PHE A 218 5.87 -7.11 -0.09
N TYR A 219 5.21 -6.20 0.60
CA TYR A 219 5.14 -4.79 0.19
C TYR A 219 6.52 -4.13 0.18
N LEU A 220 7.33 -4.40 1.20
CA LEU A 220 8.71 -3.90 1.27
C LEU A 220 9.54 -4.39 0.09
N VAL A 221 9.49 -5.70 -0.21
CA VAL A 221 10.19 -6.29 -1.37
C VAL A 221 9.72 -5.64 -2.67
N ASN A 222 8.40 -5.44 -2.84
CA ASN A 222 7.85 -4.76 -4.02
C ASN A 222 8.31 -3.30 -4.13
N SER A 223 8.40 -2.58 -3.00
CA SER A 223 8.86 -1.17 -2.99
C SER A 223 10.34 -1.03 -3.37
N VAL A 224 11.18 -1.96 -2.90
CA VAL A 224 12.60 -2.01 -3.29
C VAL A 224 12.74 -2.30 -4.79
N ASN A 225 11.96 -3.24 -5.32
CA ASN A 225 11.94 -3.49 -6.77
C ASN A 225 11.47 -2.26 -7.55
N GLY A 226 10.41 -1.60 -7.11
CA GLY A 226 9.90 -0.37 -7.71
C GLY A 226 10.96 0.74 -7.73
N PHE A 227 11.68 0.95 -6.63
CA PHE A 227 12.79 1.89 -6.56
C PHE A 227 13.89 1.58 -7.59
N ILE A 228 14.30 0.31 -7.70
CA ILE A 228 15.35 -0.12 -8.66
C ILE A 228 14.90 0.15 -10.10
N VAL A 229 13.66 -0.23 -10.44
CA VAL A 229 13.11 -0.04 -11.80
C VAL A 229 13.01 1.45 -12.15
N TRP A 230 12.50 2.28 -11.26
CA TRP A 230 12.34 3.72 -11.50
C TRP A 230 13.67 4.45 -11.56
N LYS A 231 14.64 4.05 -10.74
CA LYS A 231 15.99 4.63 -10.77
C LYS A 231 16.72 4.40 -12.08
N ARG A 232 16.44 3.27 -12.76
CA ARG A 232 17.02 2.96 -14.08
C ARG A 232 16.42 3.78 -15.22
N ASN A 233 15.18 4.28 -15.02
CA ASN A 233 14.40 4.96 -16.04
C ASN A 233 14.26 6.49 -15.79
N SER A 234 14.97 7.05 -14.81
CA SER A 234 14.98 8.49 -14.43
C SER A 234 16.43 9.11 -14.57
#